data_e5d72575081c9b34f9cd12d5b639b26f
#
_entry.id   e5d72575081c9b34f9cd12d5b639b26f
#
_cell.length_a   1.000
_cell.length_b   1.000
_cell.length_c   1.000
_cell.angle_alpha   90.00
_cell.angle_beta   90.00
_cell.angle_gamma   90.00
#
_symmetry.space_group_name_H-M   'P 1'
#
loop_
_entity.id
_entity.type
_entity.pdbx_description
1 polymer ?
#
loop_
_entity_poly.entity_id
_entity_poly.type
_entity_poly.pdbx_seq_one_letter_code
_entity_poly.pdbx_strand_id
1 'polypeptide(L)'
;MQTAIHFEGDLAYICVSDQGEIKEEEPVTYGRSRVEFVISTAQAQKEGTIGVVLDEAAPQIVQQAEEQCIRAGITKERVRFFTKEEAALGVVGYRGDNLLRGNSVIFDYTKKRFTCYEIRKTKDRVLVDSRDYTEQIKDAVANEEKDIAFLQIIKQALVRGVTATVYLCGEGFEGNWFEQSTKALCLGRRVFMSKHLFACGAVYLCENDKHASRDEVVFAQNVTISQIGLVVHHHGRDMF
;
A
#
# COMPACT_ATOMS: atom_id res chain seq x y z
N MET A 1 -13.58 8.07 -14.92
CA MET A 1 -12.18 7.61 -15.00
C MET A 1 -11.48 7.98 -13.69
N GLN A 2 -10.73 7.05 -13.07
CA GLN A 2 -9.93 7.31 -11.88
C GLN A 2 -8.46 7.00 -12.23
N THR A 3 -7.54 7.78 -11.70
CA THR A 3 -6.10 7.57 -11.93
C THR A 3 -5.42 7.46 -10.57
N ALA A 4 -4.42 6.60 -10.44
CA ALA A 4 -3.57 6.62 -9.26
C ALA A 4 -2.09 6.54 -9.64
N ILE A 5 -1.26 7.17 -8.82
CA ILE A 5 0.17 7.33 -9.00
C ILE A 5 0.87 6.86 -7.73
N HIS A 6 1.83 5.95 -7.90
CA HIS A 6 2.77 5.56 -6.86
C HIS A 6 4.18 5.94 -7.30
N PHE A 7 4.89 6.68 -6.45
CA PHE A 7 6.25 7.11 -6.73
C PHE A 7 7.27 6.19 -6.06
N GLU A 8 8.16 5.60 -6.86
CA GLU A 8 9.28 4.80 -6.37
C GLU A 8 10.58 5.24 -7.07
N GLY A 9 11.56 5.72 -6.29
CA GLY A 9 12.78 6.32 -6.86
C GLY A 9 12.45 7.49 -7.78
N ASP A 10 12.86 7.40 -9.03
CA ASP A 10 12.63 8.41 -10.08
C ASP A 10 11.45 8.05 -11.00
N LEU A 11 10.74 6.96 -10.70
CA LEU A 11 9.64 6.45 -11.51
C LEU A 11 8.28 6.73 -10.86
N ALA A 12 7.31 7.04 -11.68
CA ALA A 12 5.90 7.06 -11.34
C ALA A 12 5.20 5.85 -11.98
N TYR A 13 4.65 4.99 -11.15
CA TYR A 13 3.79 3.87 -11.56
C TYR A 13 2.36 4.35 -11.58
N ILE A 14 1.70 4.22 -12.72
CA ILE A 14 0.38 4.78 -12.96
C ILE A 14 -0.60 3.66 -13.24
N CYS A 15 -1.74 3.68 -12.55
CA CYS A 15 -2.91 2.87 -12.89
C CYS A 15 -4.09 3.77 -13.21
N VAL A 16 -4.85 3.39 -14.22
CA VAL A 16 -6.06 4.10 -14.63
C VAL A 16 -7.22 3.12 -14.58
N SER A 17 -8.33 3.54 -14.00
CA SER A 17 -9.59 2.81 -14.08
C SER A 17 -10.58 3.57 -14.96
N ASP A 18 -11.11 2.87 -15.91
CA ASP A 18 -12.22 3.33 -16.75
C ASP A 18 -13.32 2.27 -16.75
N GLN A 19 -14.52 2.66 -16.26
CA GLN A 19 -15.69 1.77 -16.16
C GLN A 19 -15.43 0.46 -15.38
N GLY A 20 -14.53 0.50 -14.38
CA GLY A 20 -14.19 -0.66 -13.55
C GLY A 20 -13.08 -1.55 -14.12
N GLU A 21 -12.57 -1.27 -15.32
CA GLU A 21 -11.40 -1.94 -15.87
C GLU A 21 -10.13 -1.16 -15.48
N ILE A 22 -9.20 -1.83 -14.78
CA ILE A 22 -7.93 -1.22 -14.38
C ILE A 22 -6.86 -1.55 -15.42
N LYS A 23 -6.18 -0.49 -15.88
CA LYS A 23 -5.05 -0.56 -16.80
C LYS A 23 -3.80 -0.04 -16.11
N GLU A 24 -2.73 -0.81 -16.21
CA GLU A 24 -1.39 -0.42 -15.78
C GLU A 24 -0.70 0.28 -16.94
N GLU A 25 -0.25 1.51 -16.72
CA GLU A 25 0.50 2.28 -17.73
C GLU A 25 2.00 1.97 -17.59
N GLU A 26 2.77 2.20 -18.65
CA GLU A 26 4.23 2.09 -18.56
C GLU A 26 4.78 3.09 -17.56
N PRO A 27 5.71 2.69 -16.66
CA PRO A 27 6.29 3.61 -15.70
C PRO A 27 6.99 4.78 -16.38
N VAL A 28 6.78 5.99 -15.85
CA VAL A 28 7.36 7.20 -16.41
C VAL A 28 8.27 7.90 -15.41
N THR A 29 9.32 8.54 -15.90
CA THR A 29 10.16 9.42 -15.08
C THR A 29 9.44 10.75 -14.85
N TYR A 30 9.27 11.14 -13.58
CA TYR A 30 8.46 12.31 -13.22
C TYR A 30 9.26 13.64 -13.09
N GLY A 31 10.54 13.65 -13.35
CA GLY A 31 11.38 14.84 -13.28
C GLY A 31 11.72 15.25 -11.84
N ARG A 32 11.68 16.56 -11.53
CA ARG A 32 12.20 17.09 -10.25
C ARG A 32 11.19 17.11 -9.11
N SER A 33 9.89 17.22 -9.42
CA SER A 33 8.84 17.43 -8.41
C SER A 33 7.69 16.44 -8.58
N ARG A 34 7.45 15.63 -7.55
CA ARG A 34 6.28 14.72 -7.49
C ARG A 34 4.96 15.51 -7.56
N VAL A 35 4.88 16.63 -6.85
CA VAL A 35 3.66 17.45 -6.81
C VAL A 35 3.37 18.10 -8.16
N GLU A 36 4.39 18.60 -8.86
CA GLU A 36 4.21 19.15 -10.22
C GLU A 36 3.74 18.06 -11.20
N PHE A 37 4.22 16.84 -11.06
CA PHE A 37 3.75 15.72 -11.86
C PHE A 37 2.27 15.40 -11.57
N VAL A 38 1.85 15.38 -10.30
CA VAL A 38 0.44 15.21 -9.91
C VAL A 38 -0.43 16.34 -10.47
N ILE A 39 0.03 17.60 -10.36
CA ILE A 39 -0.69 18.77 -10.88
C ILE A 39 -0.88 18.66 -12.39
N SER A 40 0.19 18.34 -13.14
CA SER A 40 0.12 18.21 -14.60
C SER A 40 -0.82 17.07 -15.03
N THR A 41 -0.78 15.95 -14.32
CA THR A 41 -1.69 14.82 -14.56
C THR A 41 -3.15 15.22 -14.28
N ALA A 42 -3.39 15.96 -13.18
CA ALA A 42 -4.74 16.42 -12.82
C ALA A 42 -5.29 17.45 -13.81
N GLN A 43 -4.44 18.28 -14.37
CA GLN A 43 -4.83 19.26 -15.41
C GLN A 43 -5.11 18.58 -16.75
N ALA A 44 -4.33 17.57 -17.12
CA ALA A 44 -4.55 16.78 -18.34
C ALA A 44 -5.85 15.95 -18.24
N GLN A 45 -6.13 15.38 -17.07
CA GLN A 45 -7.35 14.64 -16.79
C GLN A 45 -8.46 15.62 -16.35
N LYS A 46 -9.38 15.96 -17.24
CA LYS A 46 -10.42 16.95 -16.96
C LYS A 46 -11.38 16.54 -15.85
N GLU A 47 -11.67 15.25 -15.71
CA GLU A 47 -12.65 14.71 -14.75
C GLU A 47 -12.08 13.49 -14.01
N GLY A 48 -12.63 13.22 -12.82
CA GLY A 48 -12.27 12.08 -11.97
C GLY A 48 -11.28 12.43 -10.86
N THR A 49 -10.95 11.43 -10.05
CA THR A 49 -10.06 11.56 -8.90
C THR A 49 -8.67 11.00 -9.22
N ILE A 50 -7.65 11.63 -8.66
CA ILE A 50 -6.27 11.15 -8.69
C ILE A 50 -5.88 10.69 -7.29
N GLY A 51 -5.59 9.41 -7.14
CA GLY A 51 -4.99 8.84 -5.96
C GLY A 51 -3.46 8.97 -6.02
N VAL A 52 -2.83 9.42 -4.95
CA VAL A 52 -1.37 9.55 -4.86
C VAL A 52 -0.89 8.73 -3.67
N VAL A 53 -0.04 7.74 -3.92
CA VAL A 53 0.55 6.93 -2.86
C VAL A 53 1.91 7.51 -2.47
N LEU A 54 2.06 7.80 -1.18
CA LEU A 54 3.28 8.34 -0.59
C LEU A 54 4.00 7.28 0.23
N ASP A 55 5.33 7.20 0.10
CA ASP A 55 6.19 6.34 0.93
C ASP A 55 6.17 6.79 2.41
N GLU A 56 6.12 8.11 2.61
CA GLU A 56 6.00 8.75 3.92
C GLU A 56 4.86 9.76 3.86
N ALA A 57 3.72 9.41 4.42
CA ALA A 57 2.55 10.29 4.49
C ALA A 57 2.55 11.10 5.79
N ALA A 58 3.65 11.78 6.12
CA ALA A 58 3.65 12.71 7.23
C ALA A 58 2.59 13.81 6.98
N PRO A 59 1.75 14.16 7.98
CA PRO A 59 0.64 15.09 7.79
C PRO A 59 1.07 16.43 7.16
N GLN A 60 2.27 16.91 7.50
CA GLN A 60 2.81 18.16 6.95
C GLN A 60 3.14 18.03 5.44
N ILE A 61 3.64 16.88 4.99
CA ILE A 61 3.95 16.63 3.58
C ILE A 61 2.65 16.59 2.78
N VAL A 62 1.65 15.88 3.27
CA VAL A 62 0.32 15.79 2.65
C VAL A 62 -0.31 17.18 2.56
N GLN A 63 -0.32 17.94 3.66
CA GLN A 63 -0.88 19.30 3.69
C GLN A 63 -0.19 20.23 2.68
N GLN A 64 1.14 20.22 2.62
CA GLN A 64 1.89 21.03 1.66
C GLN A 64 1.56 20.65 0.21
N ALA A 65 1.43 19.37 -0.08
CA ALA A 65 1.06 18.91 -1.42
C ALA A 65 -0.38 19.30 -1.78
N GLU A 66 -1.34 19.16 -0.85
CA GLU A 66 -2.72 19.63 -1.02
C GLU A 66 -2.77 21.15 -1.31
N GLU A 67 -2.05 21.95 -0.53
CA GLU A 67 -1.99 23.40 -0.72
C GLU A 67 -1.44 23.80 -2.11
N GLN A 68 -0.42 23.08 -2.60
CA GLN A 68 0.13 23.30 -3.93
C GLN A 68 -0.87 22.96 -5.03
N CYS A 69 -1.59 21.83 -4.89
CA CYS A 69 -2.66 21.45 -5.81
C CYS A 69 -3.77 22.52 -5.86
N ILE A 70 -4.21 23.00 -4.69
CA ILE A 70 -5.24 24.05 -4.59
C ILE A 70 -4.76 25.35 -5.26
N ARG A 71 -3.51 25.77 -5.03
CA ARG A 71 -2.94 26.97 -5.70
C ARG A 71 -2.86 26.83 -7.22
N ALA A 72 -2.72 25.59 -7.71
CA ALA A 72 -2.78 25.29 -9.14
C ALA A 72 -4.20 25.17 -9.71
N GLY A 73 -5.24 25.48 -8.92
CA GLY A 73 -6.64 25.45 -9.33
C GLY A 73 -7.29 24.05 -9.30
N ILE A 74 -6.66 23.08 -8.62
CA ILE A 74 -7.19 21.73 -8.47
C ILE A 74 -7.96 21.67 -7.14
N THR A 75 -9.22 21.23 -7.19
CA THR A 75 -10.03 21.13 -5.98
C THR A 75 -9.56 19.97 -5.10
N LYS A 76 -9.78 20.06 -3.80
CA LYS A 76 -9.32 19.07 -2.81
C LYS A 76 -9.89 17.67 -3.06
N GLU A 77 -11.10 17.58 -3.60
CA GLU A 77 -11.79 16.33 -3.89
C GLU A 77 -11.19 15.59 -5.08
N ARG A 78 -10.42 16.29 -5.92
CA ARG A 78 -9.81 15.73 -7.12
C ARG A 78 -8.49 15.01 -6.86
N VAL A 79 -7.76 15.32 -5.78
CA VAL A 79 -6.50 14.65 -5.45
C VAL A 79 -6.61 14.11 -4.04
N ARG A 80 -6.33 12.83 -3.88
CA ARG A 80 -6.34 12.10 -2.61
C ARG A 80 -5.00 11.46 -2.35
N PHE A 81 -4.49 11.64 -1.14
CA PHE A 81 -3.22 11.06 -0.73
C PHE A 81 -3.46 9.82 0.14
N PHE A 82 -2.70 8.78 -0.13
CA PHE A 82 -2.77 7.49 0.57
C PHE A 82 -1.39 7.07 1.06
N THR A 83 -1.36 6.37 2.17
CA THR A 83 -0.19 5.60 2.59
C THR A 83 -0.08 4.30 1.80
N LYS A 84 1.08 3.64 1.86
CA LYS A 84 1.23 2.29 1.30
C LYS A 84 0.34 1.27 2.01
N GLU A 85 0.12 1.42 3.31
CA GLU A 85 -0.80 0.59 4.10
C GLU A 85 -2.24 0.71 3.60
N GLU A 86 -2.71 1.92 3.34
CA GLU A 86 -4.04 2.15 2.77
C GLU A 86 -4.15 1.56 1.37
N ALA A 87 -3.14 1.79 0.52
CA ALA A 87 -3.10 1.22 -0.82
C ALA A 87 -3.05 -0.32 -0.81
N ALA A 88 -2.29 -0.91 0.10
CA ALA A 88 -2.26 -2.36 0.32
C ALA A 88 -3.64 -2.91 0.68
N LEU A 89 -4.38 -2.20 1.53
CA LEU A 89 -5.76 -2.53 1.86
C LEU A 89 -6.67 -2.45 0.61
N GLY A 90 -6.50 -1.43 -0.24
CA GLY A 90 -7.23 -1.28 -1.48
C GLY A 90 -7.08 -2.50 -2.40
N VAL A 91 -5.84 -3.03 -2.55
CA VAL A 91 -5.59 -4.25 -3.34
C VAL A 91 -6.33 -5.46 -2.78
N VAL A 92 -6.25 -5.68 -1.47
CA VAL A 92 -6.79 -6.89 -0.84
C VAL A 92 -8.30 -6.81 -0.65
N GLY A 93 -8.82 -5.60 -0.35
CA GLY A 93 -10.23 -5.40 -0.02
C GLY A 93 -11.16 -5.37 -1.24
N TYR A 94 -10.71 -4.82 -2.35
CA TYR A 94 -11.59 -4.46 -3.47
C TYR A 94 -11.35 -5.23 -4.76
N ARG A 95 -10.32 -6.07 -4.85
CA ARG A 95 -10.01 -6.82 -6.09
C ARG A 95 -11.05 -7.91 -6.45
N GLY A 96 -12.22 -7.93 -5.81
CA GLY A 96 -13.37 -8.73 -6.22
C GLY A 96 -13.26 -10.26 -6.09
N ASP A 97 -12.08 -10.78 -6.06
CA ASP A 97 -11.83 -12.20 -5.92
C ASP A 97 -11.89 -12.58 -4.45
N ASN A 98 -12.64 -13.51 -4.02
CA ASN A 98 -12.70 -14.12 -2.68
C ASN A 98 -11.32 -14.30 -1.96
N LEU A 99 -10.39 -13.35 -2.17
CA LEU A 99 -9.02 -13.30 -1.67
C LEU A 99 -8.95 -13.15 -0.15
N LEU A 100 -10.06 -12.66 0.44
CA LEU A 100 -10.21 -12.48 1.89
C LEU A 100 -10.52 -13.77 2.67
N ARG A 101 -10.37 -14.95 2.07
CA ARG A 101 -10.54 -16.23 2.81
C ARG A 101 -9.37 -16.56 3.74
N GLY A 102 -8.42 -15.65 3.93
CA GLY A 102 -7.27 -15.81 4.81
C GLY A 102 -6.48 -14.50 4.89
N ASN A 103 -5.37 -14.52 5.57
CA ASN A 103 -4.47 -13.38 5.62
C ASN A 103 -3.80 -13.19 4.25
N SER A 104 -3.50 -11.93 3.95
CA SER A 104 -2.69 -11.57 2.78
C SER A 104 -1.39 -10.91 3.24
N VAL A 105 -0.31 -11.14 2.52
CA VAL A 105 1.00 -10.56 2.80
C VAL A 105 1.51 -9.89 1.53
N ILE A 106 2.07 -8.69 1.66
CA ILE A 106 2.76 -7.98 0.60
C ILE A 106 4.21 -7.82 1.03
N PHE A 107 5.13 -8.31 0.23
CA PHE A 107 6.55 -8.01 0.35
C PHE A 107 6.88 -6.92 -0.66
N ASP A 108 7.30 -5.76 -0.16
CA ASP A 108 7.72 -4.59 -0.92
C ASP A 108 9.24 -4.44 -0.80
N TYR A 109 9.95 -4.77 -1.87
CA TYR A 109 11.41 -4.70 -1.91
C TYR A 109 11.88 -3.68 -2.93
N THR A 110 12.26 -2.51 -2.43
CA THR A 110 12.88 -1.44 -3.21
C THR A 110 14.41 -1.49 -3.08
N LYS A 111 15.14 -0.68 -3.82
CA LYS A 111 16.61 -0.52 -3.65
C LYS A 111 17.02 -0.12 -2.23
N LYS A 112 16.14 0.55 -1.50
CA LYS A 112 16.46 1.16 -0.21
C LYS A 112 15.86 0.42 0.97
N ARG A 113 14.76 -0.31 0.75
CA ARG A 113 13.95 -0.80 1.86
C ARG A 113 13.27 -2.12 1.50
N PHE A 114 13.18 -3.01 2.49
CA PHE A 114 12.39 -4.22 2.43
C PHE A 114 11.31 -4.17 3.49
N THR A 115 10.06 -3.98 3.09
CA THR A 115 8.91 -3.90 3.99
C THR A 115 7.95 -5.05 3.74
N CYS A 116 7.41 -5.61 4.81
CA CYS A 116 6.34 -6.59 4.76
C CYS A 116 5.06 -5.99 5.32
N TYR A 117 3.98 -6.03 4.57
CA TYR A 117 2.63 -5.63 5.00
C TYR A 117 1.81 -6.90 5.23
N GLU A 118 1.37 -7.13 6.46
CA GLU A 118 0.46 -8.21 6.83
C GLU A 118 -0.96 -7.66 6.90
N ILE A 119 -1.89 -8.19 6.10
CA ILE A 119 -3.29 -7.79 6.10
C ILE A 119 -4.11 -8.96 6.62
N ARG A 120 -4.76 -8.74 7.75
CA ARG A 120 -5.54 -9.75 8.47
C ARG A 120 -6.97 -9.31 8.63
N LYS A 121 -7.92 -10.16 8.24
CA LYS A 121 -9.34 -9.92 8.48
C LYS A 121 -9.76 -10.61 9.77
N THR A 122 -10.31 -9.85 10.70
CA THR A 122 -11.07 -10.34 11.86
C THR A 122 -12.57 -10.28 11.56
N LYS A 123 -13.43 -10.68 12.50
CA LYS A 123 -14.90 -10.62 12.31
C LYS A 123 -15.37 -9.22 11.94
N ASP A 124 -14.82 -8.20 12.61
CA ASP A 124 -15.35 -6.84 12.59
C ASP A 124 -14.37 -5.82 11.99
N ARG A 125 -13.12 -6.21 11.71
CA ARG A 125 -12.06 -5.27 11.32
C ARG A 125 -11.06 -5.89 10.36
N VAL A 126 -10.43 -5.04 9.54
CA VAL A 126 -9.23 -5.38 8.80
C VAL A 126 -8.04 -4.73 9.49
N LEU A 127 -7.06 -5.54 9.85
CA LEU A 127 -5.81 -5.09 10.48
C LEU A 127 -4.72 -5.07 9.42
N VAL A 128 -4.05 -3.95 9.30
CA VAL A 128 -2.84 -3.81 8.46
C VAL A 128 -1.66 -3.54 9.38
N ASP A 129 -0.68 -4.42 9.33
CA ASP A 129 0.56 -4.34 10.11
C ASP A 129 1.75 -4.28 9.14
N SER A 130 2.68 -3.34 9.33
CA SER A 130 3.87 -3.24 8.48
C SER A 130 5.14 -3.45 9.31
N ARG A 131 6.13 -4.17 8.71
CA ARG A 131 7.43 -4.43 9.33
C ARG A 131 8.54 -4.19 8.36
N ASP A 132 9.57 -3.53 8.86
CA ASP A 132 10.80 -3.30 8.13
C ASP A 132 11.77 -4.47 8.35
N TYR A 133 12.21 -5.07 7.26
CA TYR A 133 13.19 -6.16 7.22
C TYR A 133 14.47 -5.76 6.48
N THR A 134 14.67 -4.47 6.21
CA THR A 134 15.83 -3.96 5.45
C THR A 134 17.14 -4.45 6.03
N GLU A 135 17.31 -4.40 7.34
CA GLU A 135 18.54 -4.82 8.02
C GLU A 135 18.88 -6.31 7.82
N GLN A 136 17.89 -7.14 7.52
CA GLN A 136 18.11 -8.59 7.34
C GLN A 136 18.59 -8.97 5.94
N ILE A 137 18.40 -8.08 4.95
CA ILE A 137 18.73 -8.36 3.55
C ILE A 137 19.74 -7.38 2.94
N LYS A 138 20.01 -6.25 3.60
CA LYS A 138 20.84 -5.16 3.05
C LYS A 138 22.27 -5.58 2.71
N ASP A 139 22.85 -6.51 3.48
CA ASP A 139 24.24 -6.95 3.33
C ASP A 139 24.39 -8.15 2.38
N ALA A 140 23.27 -8.74 1.94
CA ALA A 140 23.28 -9.84 0.99
C ALA A 140 23.58 -9.33 -0.43
N VAL A 141 24.74 -9.67 -0.96
CA VAL A 141 25.20 -9.24 -2.29
C VAL A 141 24.93 -10.32 -3.34
N ALA A 142 25.30 -11.56 -3.04
CA ALA A 142 25.07 -12.69 -3.94
C ALA A 142 23.58 -13.09 -3.99
N ASN A 143 23.14 -13.60 -5.13
CA ASN A 143 21.75 -14.03 -5.31
C ASN A 143 21.34 -15.12 -4.31
N GLU A 144 22.23 -16.05 -4.02
CA GLU A 144 22.00 -17.13 -3.04
C GLU A 144 21.84 -16.57 -1.63
N GLU A 145 22.64 -15.58 -1.25
CA GLU A 145 22.54 -14.91 0.06
C GLU A 145 21.23 -14.16 0.20
N LYS A 146 20.81 -13.45 -0.86
CA LYS A 146 19.51 -12.77 -0.91
C LYS A 146 18.34 -13.74 -0.77
N ASP A 147 18.39 -14.88 -1.48
CA ASP A 147 17.34 -15.88 -1.41
C ASP A 147 17.25 -16.50 -0.02
N ILE A 148 18.39 -16.79 0.61
CA ILE A 148 18.43 -17.30 2.00
C ILE A 148 17.88 -16.27 2.98
N ALA A 149 18.28 -15.00 2.86
CA ALA A 149 17.77 -13.92 3.71
C ALA A 149 16.26 -13.75 3.55
N PHE A 150 15.78 -13.73 2.31
CA PHE A 150 14.35 -13.63 2.02
C PHE A 150 13.56 -14.84 2.55
N LEU A 151 14.11 -16.05 2.43
CA LEU A 151 13.49 -17.26 3.00
C LEU A 151 13.35 -17.15 4.53
N GLN A 152 14.31 -16.54 5.22
CA GLN A 152 14.23 -16.30 6.67
C GLN A 152 13.14 -15.26 6.99
N ILE A 153 13.05 -14.18 6.21
CA ILE A 153 11.99 -13.16 6.34
C ILE A 153 10.61 -13.82 6.15
N ILE A 154 10.44 -14.64 5.12
CA ILE A 154 9.19 -15.39 4.87
C ILE A 154 8.80 -16.23 6.10
N LYS A 155 9.73 -16.95 6.68
CA LYS A 155 9.47 -17.76 7.88
C LYS A 155 9.03 -16.91 9.07
N GLN A 156 9.55 -15.71 9.22
CA GLN A 156 9.14 -14.77 10.28
C GLN A 156 7.80 -14.12 10.01
N ALA A 157 7.55 -13.70 8.77
CA ALA A 157 6.34 -12.99 8.38
C ALA A 157 5.11 -13.90 8.34
N LEU A 158 5.26 -15.17 7.96
CA LEU A 158 4.14 -16.10 7.77
C LEU A 158 3.81 -16.96 9.01
N VAL A 159 4.35 -16.64 10.17
CA VAL A 159 4.10 -17.39 11.43
C VAL A 159 2.66 -17.22 11.93
N ARG A 160 2.01 -16.10 11.66
CA ARG A 160 0.73 -15.73 12.25
C ARG A 160 -0.45 -16.11 11.36
N GLY A 161 -1.05 -17.27 11.61
CA GLY A 161 -2.29 -17.69 10.95
C GLY A 161 -2.08 -18.23 9.52
N VAL A 162 -3.19 -18.47 8.82
CA VAL A 162 -3.15 -19.02 7.46
C VAL A 162 -3.08 -17.88 6.45
N THR A 163 -1.93 -17.72 5.82
CA THR A 163 -1.75 -16.79 4.70
C THR A 163 -2.20 -17.47 3.41
N ALA A 164 -3.21 -16.92 2.76
CA ALA A 164 -3.77 -17.45 1.52
C ALA A 164 -3.15 -16.80 0.27
N THR A 165 -2.73 -15.54 0.39
CA THR A 165 -2.27 -14.75 -0.75
C THR A 165 -0.99 -13.99 -0.39
N VAL A 166 -0.04 -13.98 -1.30
CA VAL A 166 1.20 -13.23 -1.20
C VAL A 166 1.38 -12.37 -2.45
N TYR A 167 1.75 -11.13 -2.26
CA TYR A 167 2.14 -10.22 -3.32
C TYR A 167 3.63 -9.86 -3.18
N LEU A 168 4.33 -9.85 -4.29
CA LEU A 168 5.70 -9.37 -4.41
C LEU A 168 5.69 -8.10 -5.25
N CYS A 169 6.24 -7.00 -4.74
CA CYS A 169 6.33 -5.74 -5.45
C CYS A 169 7.66 -5.03 -5.16
N GLY A 170 7.97 -4.03 -5.98
CA GLY A 170 9.22 -3.30 -5.92
C GLY A 170 10.31 -3.87 -6.84
N GLU A 171 11.23 -3.00 -7.23
CA GLU A 171 12.32 -3.30 -8.17
C GLU A 171 13.32 -4.35 -7.64
N GLY A 172 13.38 -4.54 -6.33
CA GLY A 172 14.25 -5.52 -5.70
C GLY A 172 13.91 -6.98 -6.02
N PHE A 173 12.68 -7.24 -6.50
CA PHE A 173 12.27 -8.55 -7.00
C PHE A 173 12.53 -8.74 -8.50
N GLU A 174 13.24 -7.86 -9.14
CA GLU A 174 13.67 -8.07 -10.53
C GLU A 174 14.75 -9.17 -10.62
N GLY A 175 14.69 -9.96 -11.69
CA GLY A 175 15.59 -11.09 -11.91
C GLY A 175 15.12 -12.40 -11.26
N ASN A 176 15.99 -13.43 -11.29
CA ASN A 176 15.67 -14.80 -10.90
C ASN A 176 16.45 -15.23 -9.63
N TRP A 177 16.62 -14.34 -8.66
CA TRP A 177 17.44 -14.61 -7.49
C TRP A 177 16.73 -15.34 -6.34
N PHE A 178 15.39 -15.39 -6.31
CA PHE A 178 14.57 -15.88 -5.18
C PHE A 178 13.86 -17.22 -5.48
N GLU A 179 14.57 -18.16 -6.07
CA GLU A 179 13.99 -19.46 -6.48
C GLU A 179 13.53 -20.32 -5.32
N GLN A 180 14.34 -20.45 -4.26
CA GLN A 180 13.97 -21.24 -3.07
C GLN A 180 12.82 -20.58 -2.30
N SER A 181 12.88 -19.25 -2.17
CA SER A 181 11.81 -18.45 -1.56
C SER A 181 10.51 -18.58 -2.32
N THR A 182 10.53 -18.56 -3.66
CA THR A 182 9.33 -18.77 -4.49
C THR A 182 8.73 -20.15 -4.25
N LYS A 183 9.55 -21.21 -4.21
CA LYS A 183 9.06 -22.55 -3.89
C LYS A 183 8.38 -22.60 -2.52
N ALA A 184 8.96 -21.95 -1.52
CA ALA A 184 8.39 -21.89 -0.18
C ALA A 184 7.09 -21.06 -0.12
N LEU A 185 7.01 -19.96 -0.88
CA LEU A 185 5.81 -19.13 -0.95
C LEU A 185 4.64 -19.83 -1.64
N CYS A 186 4.91 -20.55 -2.73
CA CYS A 186 3.89 -21.25 -3.52
C CYS A 186 3.29 -22.48 -2.82
N LEU A 187 3.83 -22.92 -1.69
CA LEU A 187 3.26 -24.04 -0.94
C LEU A 187 1.92 -23.68 -0.30
N GLY A 188 0.83 -24.02 -0.99
CA GLY A 188 -0.54 -23.80 -0.53
C GLY A 188 -1.03 -22.34 -0.54
N ARG A 189 -0.33 -21.45 -1.26
CA ARG A 189 -0.66 -20.03 -1.36
C ARG A 189 -0.71 -19.58 -2.82
N ARG A 190 -1.47 -18.51 -3.06
CA ARG A 190 -1.42 -17.78 -4.35
C ARG A 190 -0.36 -16.70 -4.24
N VAL A 191 0.56 -16.67 -5.20
CA VAL A 191 1.64 -15.68 -5.25
C VAL A 191 1.47 -14.84 -6.52
N PHE A 192 1.47 -13.54 -6.37
CA PHE A 192 1.35 -12.57 -7.44
C PHE A 192 2.54 -11.61 -7.42
N MET A 193 2.95 -11.16 -8.60
CA MET A 193 3.94 -10.10 -8.75
C MET A 193 3.29 -8.93 -9.49
N SER A 194 3.49 -7.71 -9.01
CA SER A 194 3.04 -6.51 -9.70
C SER A 194 3.89 -5.31 -9.28
N LYS A 195 4.40 -4.58 -10.26
CA LYS A 195 5.12 -3.32 -10.03
C LYS A 195 4.16 -2.17 -9.68
N HIS A 196 2.91 -2.26 -10.12
CA HIS A 196 1.89 -1.24 -9.96
C HIS A 196 0.97 -1.47 -8.74
N LEU A 197 1.35 -2.39 -7.85
CA LEU A 197 0.47 -2.89 -6.78
C LEU A 197 -0.18 -1.75 -5.97
N PHE A 198 0.61 -0.80 -5.49
CA PHE A 198 0.10 0.29 -4.67
C PHE A 198 -0.72 1.31 -5.49
N ALA A 199 -0.33 1.58 -6.74
CA ALA A 199 -1.13 2.41 -7.63
C ALA A 199 -2.50 1.76 -7.90
N CYS A 200 -2.54 0.46 -8.20
CA CYS A 200 -3.79 -0.27 -8.36
C CYS A 200 -4.66 -0.22 -7.09
N GLY A 201 -4.04 -0.38 -5.91
CA GLY A 201 -4.75 -0.27 -4.64
C GLY A 201 -5.39 1.10 -4.43
N ALA A 202 -4.66 2.17 -4.75
CA ALA A 202 -5.18 3.53 -4.65
C ALA A 202 -6.31 3.81 -5.65
N VAL A 203 -6.28 3.22 -6.86
CA VAL A 203 -7.42 3.28 -7.81
C VAL A 203 -8.65 2.66 -7.18
N TYR A 204 -8.56 1.46 -6.60
CA TYR A 204 -9.69 0.82 -5.91
C TYR A 204 -10.26 1.69 -4.80
N LEU A 205 -9.40 2.36 -4.01
CA LEU A 205 -9.84 3.27 -2.96
C LEU A 205 -10.56 4.50 -3.53
N CYS A 206 -10.10 5.04 -4.67
CA CYS A 206 -10.77 6.17 -5.33
C CYS A 206 -12.13 5.78 -5.89
N GLU A 207 -12.31 4.55 -6.39
CA GLU A 207 -13.58 4.07 -6.92
C GLU A 207 -14.61 3.79 -5.83
N ASN A 208 -14.16 3.26 -4.71
CA ASN A 208 -15.02 2.76 -3.65
C ASN A 208 -15.20 3.74 -2.47
N ASP A 209 -14.97 5.03 -2.69
CA ASP A 209 -15.04 6.07 -1.65
C ASP A 209 -16.38 6.10 -0.87
N LYS A 210 -17.44 5.59 -1.47
CA LYS A 210 -18.79 5.55 -0.87
C LYS A 210 -19.00 4.36 0.08
N HIS A 211 -18.09 3.39 0.12
CA HIS A 211 -18.30 2.11 0.82
C HIS A 211 -17.25 1.77 1.88
N ALA A 212 -16.14 2.49 1.95
CA ALA A 212 -15.15 2.29 3.01
C ALA A 212 -15.57 3.11 4.24
N SER A 213 -16.33 2.50 5.15
CA SER A 213 -16.39 3.04 6.51
C SER A 213 -14.98 2.92 7.09
N ARG A 214 -14.29 4.05 7.29
CA ARG A 214 -12.96 4.13 7.93
C ARG A 214 -12.94 3.43 9.30
N ASP A 215 -14.10 3.19 9.88
CA ASP A 215 -14.29 2.57 11.19
C ASP A 215 -13.96 1.07 11.23
N GLU A 216 -13.88 0.41 10.07
CA GLU A 216 -13.57 -1.02 9.98
C GLU A 216 -12.08 -1.33 9.79
N VAL A 217 -11.24 -0.32 9.52
CA VAL A 217 -9.81 -0.50 9.27
C VAL A 217 -8.99 0.02 10.43
N VAL A 218 -8.16 -0.84 10.98
CA VAL A 218 -7.20 -0.48 12.03
C VAL A 218 -5.77 -0.73 11.53
N PHE A 219 -4.98 0.34 11.46
CA PHE A 219 -3.55 0.24 11.18
C PHE A 219 -2.83 -0.14 12.48
N ALA A 220 -2.15 -1.30 12.50
CA ALA A 220 -1.65 -1.92 13.73
C ALA A 220 -0.20 -1.55 14.10
N GLN A 221 0.52 -0.76 13.29
CA GLN A 221 1.88 -0.35 13.66
C GLN A 221 2.00 1.15 13.88
N ASN A 222 2.65 1.50 15.03
CA ASN A 222 3.02 2.88 15.42
C ASN A 222 1.86 3.89 15.38
N VAL A 223 0.65 3.43 15.19
CA VAL A 223 -0.51 4.21 15.54
C VAL A 223 -0.58 4.13 17.05
N THR A 224 -0.05 5.11 17.71
CA THR A 224 -0.56 5.46 19.04
C THR A 224 -2.05 5.52 18.85
N ILE A 225 -2.78 4.59 19.46
CA ILE A 225 -4.25 4.65 19.51
C ILE A 225 -4.54 6.02 20.10
N SER A 226 -4.87 6.99 19.26
CA SER A 226 -5.20 8.35 19.71
C SER A 226 -6.61 8.42 20.31
N GLN A 227 -7.25 7.30 20.51
CA GLN A 227 -8.39 7.16 21.41
C GLN A 227 -7.88 6.79 22.78
N ILE A 228 -7.51 7.79 23.57
CA ILE A 228 -7.48 7.68 25.01
C ILE A 228 -8.94 7.61 25.45
N GLY A 229 -9.43 6.42 25.73
CA GLY A 229 -10.71 6.22 26.39
C GLY A 229 -10.57 6.78 27.81
N LEU A 230 -11.04 7.99 28.06
CA LEU A 230 -11.20 8.52 29.41
C LEU A 230 -12.48 7.91 29.99
N VAL A 231 -12.31 7.01 30.95
CA VAL A 231 -13.44 6.62 31.82
C VAL A 231 -13.73 7.81 32.73
N VAL A 232 -14.80 8.53 32.45
CA VAL A 232 -15.26 9.61 33.31
C VAL A 232 -16.27 9.06 34.29
N HIS A 233 -15.93 9.10 35.58
CA HIS A 233 -16.85 8.76 36.68
C HIS A 233 -17.79 9.94 36.89
N HIS A 234 -19.04 9.83 36.45
CA HIS A 234 -20.03 10.86 36.63
C HIS A 234 -21.25 10.28 37.36
N HIS A 235 -21.58 10.80 38.54
CA HIS A 235 -22.70 10.35 39.40
C HIS A 235 -22.75 8.82 39.65
N GLY A 236 -21.61 8.19 39.87
CA GLY A 236 -21.52 6.77 40.20
C GLY A 236 -21.74 5.83 39.03
N ARG A 237 -21.64 6.31 37.80
CA ARG A 237 -21.65 5.51 36.56
C ARG A 237 -20.43 5.79 35.71
N ASP A 238 -19.83 4.72 35.20
CA ASP A 238 -18.75 4.82 34.24
C ASP A 238 -19.33 5.13 32.85
N MET A 239 -18.85 6.18 32.22
CA MET A 239 -19.16 6.49 30.81
C MET A 239 -17.89 6.32 29.98
N PHE A 240 -17.99 5.64 28.85
CA PHE A 240 -16.94 5.38 27.87
C PHE A 240 -17.02 6.38 26.74
#